data_d4ce5965a229fe8aa4930ed706f55349
#
_entry.id   d4ce5965a229fe8aa4930ed706f55349
#
_cell.length_a   1.000
_cell.length_b   1.000
_cell.length_c   1.000
_cell.angle_alpha   90.00
_cell.angle_beta   90.00
_cell.angle_gamma   90.00
#
_symmetry.space_group_name_H-M   'P 1'
#
loop_
_entity.id
_entity.type
_entity.pdbx_description
1 polymer ?
#
loop_
_entity_poly.entity_id
_entity_poly.type
_entity_poly.pdbx_seq_one_letter_code
_entity_poly.pdbx_strand_id
1 'polypeptide(L)'
;MPAGNILVADDDAAIRTVLNQALSRAGYEVRSTGNAATLWRWVSQGDGDLIVTDVVLPDENAFDLLLRIKKVRPDLPVIVMSAQNTFMTAIRASERGAYEYLPKPFDLKELIAIVGRALSEPKERPRQPVKVEDFESIPLVGRSPAMQEIYRVLARLMQTDLTVMISGESGTGKELVARALHDYGKRRTGPFVAINMAAIPRDLIESELFGHEKGAFTGANTRSAGRFEQAEGGTLFLDEIGDMPMEAQTRLLRVLQQGEYTTVGGRTPIKADVRIIAATNKDLRQLIQQGLFREDLFFRLNVVPLRLPPLRERTEDISDLIRHFFAQVEREGLPLKQIDQAALDRLRRHRWPGNVRELENLARRLAALYPQETITAAVVDAELSQPSLTAPGESQRGDENLSNSVERYLARYFSGFDEGLPPPGLYHRILREVEAPLLSAALAATRGNQIRAADLLGVNRNTLRKKIRDLEIQVYRSSGS
;
A
#
# COMPACT_ATOMS: atom_id res chain seq x y z
N MET A 1 -27.36 -37.39 -0.25
CA MET A 1 -28.09 -36.31 0.46
C MET A 1 -27.56 -34.99 -0.05
N PRO A 2 -28.39 -33.94 -0.19
CA PRO A 2 -27.84 -32.62 -0.57
C PRO A 2 -26.75 -32.18 0.42
N ALA A 3 -25.73 -31.51 -0.08
CA ALA A 3 -24.56 -31.13 0.72
C ALA A 3 -24.83 -30.01 1.76
N GLY A 4 -26.09 -29.57 1.89
CA GLY A 4 -26.56 -28.54 2.84
C GLY A 4 -27.70 -27.73 2.27
N ASN A 5 -28.49 -27.09 3.17
CA ASN A 5 -29.62 -26.22 2.81
C ASN A 5 -29.17 -24.74 2.94
N ILE A 6 -29.21 -24.01 1.81
CA ILE A 6 -28.74 -22.61 1.73
C ILE A 6 -29.95 -21.68 1.60
N LEU A 7 -30.02 -20.68 2.45
CA LEU A 7 -31.02 -19.62 2.38
C LEU A 7 -30.42 -18.40 1.66
N VAL A 8 -31.06 -17.96 0.58
CA VAL A 8 -30.64 -16.81 -0.22
C VAL A 8 -31.63 -15.66 -0.06
N ALA A 9 -31.14 -14.45 0.25
CA ALA A 9 -31.95 -13.24 0.28
C ALA A 9 -31.33 -12.13 -0.57
N ASP A 10 -32.05 -11.68 -1.57
CA ASP A 10 -31.64 -10.60 -2.48
C ASP A 10 -32.94 -9.99 -3.08
N ASP A 11 -33.01 -8.69 -3.22
CA ASP A 11 -34.19 -7.99 -3.77
C ASP A 11 -34.29 -8.20 -5.30
N ASP A 12 -33.16 -8.40 -5.98
CA ASP A 12 -33.08 -8.63 -7.42
C ASP A 12 -33.45 -10.09 -7.77
N ALA A 13 -34.58 -10.28 -8.49
CA ALA A 13 -35.06 -11.59 -8.94
C ALA A 13 -34.08 -12.29 -9.90
N ALA A 14 -33.36 -11.54 -10.73
CA ALA A 14 -32.37 -12.10 -11.66
C ALA A 14 -31.17 -12.67 -10.89
N ILE A 15 -30.68 -11.97 -9.90
CA ILE A 15 -29.58 -12.45 -9.04
C ILE A 15 -30.00 -13.68 -8.28
N ARG A 16 -31.23 -13.70 -7.68
CA ARG A 16 -31.76 -14.90 -7.00
C ARG A 16 -31.82 -16.12 -7.94
N THR A 17 -32.23 -15.91 -9.18
CA THR A 17 -32.32 -17.00 -10.17
C THR A 17 -30.93 -17.56 -10.49
N VAL A 18 -29.94 -16.70 -10.71
CA VAL A 18 -28.55 -17.08 -11.00
C VAL A 18 -27.93 -17.82 -9.80
N LEU A 19 -28.12 -17.32 -8.58
CA LEU A 19 -27.63 -17.97 -7.36
C LEU A 19 -28.27 -19.34 -7.13
N ASN A 20 -29.61 -19.45 -7.27
CA ASN A 20 -30.29 -20.70 -7.15
C ASN A 20 -29.76 -21.74 -8.14
N GLN A 21 -29.59 -21.37 -9.41
CA GLN A 21 -29.08 -22.30 -10.42
C GLN A 21 -27.64 -22.74 -10.13
N ALA A 22 -26.77 -21.78 -9.74
CA ALA A 22 -25.35 -22.05 -9.49
C ALA A 22 -25.16 -22.98 -8.27
N LEU A 23 -25.82 -22.67 -7.16
CA LEU A 23 -25.74 -23.47 -5.93
C LEU A 23 -26.42 -24.84 -6.06
N SER A 24 -27.59 -24.93 -6.73
CA SER A 24 -28.25 -26.22 -7.01
C SER A 24 -27.39 -27.12 -7.91
N ARG A 25 -26.72 -26.57 -8.93
CA ARG A 25 -25.75 -27.32 -9.75
C ARG A 25 -24.54 -27.82 -8.96
N ALA A 26 -24.17 -27.13 -7.90
CA ALA A 26 -23.12 -27.54 -6.97
C ALA A 26 -23.59 -28.59 -5.93
N GLY A 27 -24.88 -29.00 -5.97
CA GLY A 27 -25.43 -30.06 -5.12
C GLY A 27 -26.09 -29.59 -3.83
N TYR A 28 -26.32 -28.30 -3.64
CA TYR A 28 -26.97 -27.72 -2.47
C TYR A 28 -28.49 -27.60 -2.68
N GLU A 29 -29.24 -27.72 -1.59
CA GLU A 29 -30.64 -27.32 -1.57
C GLU A 29 -30.76 -25.83 -1.33
N VAL A 30 -31.54 -25.10 -2.13
CA VAL A 30 -31.59 -23.64 -2.08
C VAL A 30 -32.99 -23.13 -1.93
N ARG A 31 -33.23 -22.29 -0.93
CA ARG A 31 -34.46 -21.50 -0.77
C ARG A 31 -34.16 -20.03 -0.88
N SER A 32 -34.87 -19.29 -1.71
CA SER A 32 -34.60 -17.86 -1.93
C SER A 32 -35.83 -17.00 -1.64
N THR A 33 -35.54 -15.76 -1.17
CA THR A 33 -36.54 -14.74 -0.87
C THR A 33 -36.04 -13.36 -1.30
N GLY A 34 -36.97 -12.40 -1.51
CA GLY A 34 -36.67 -11.01 -1.82
C GLY A 34 -36.68 -10.08 -0.61
N ASN A 35 -36.90 -10.56 0.61
CA ASN A 35 -37.05 -9.71 1.80
C ASN A 35 -36.49 -10.36 3.09
N ALA A 36 -36.14 -9.52 4.05
CA ALA A 36 -35.59 -9.92 5.34
C ALA A 36 -36.60 -10.62 6.24
N ALA A 37 -37.87 -10.24 6.21
CA ALA A 37 -38.91 -10.80 7.07
C ALA A 37 -39.12 -12.32 6.80
N THR A 38 -39.09 -12.72 5.53
CA THR A 38 -39.20 -14.14 5.15
C THR A 38 -37.94 -14.91 5.53
N LEU A 39 -36.74 -14.33 5.29
CA LEU A 39 -35.50 -14.95 5.71
C LEU A 39 -35.48 -15.15 7.24
N TRP A 40 -35.83 -14.13 8.02
CA TRP A 40 -35.93 -14.22 9.48
C TRP A 40 -36.86 -15.34 9.95
N ARG A 41 -38.04 -15.50 9.32
CA ARG A 41 -38.99 -16.56 9.66
C ARG A 41 -38.38 -17.94 9.46
N TRP A 42 -37.68 -18.19 8.35
CA TRP A 42 -37.01 -19.47 8.12
C TRP A 42 -35.91 -19.74 9.15
N VAL A 43 -35.07 -18.73 9.43
CA VAL A 43 -33.97 -18.83 10.43
C VAL A 43 -34.52 -19.11 11.83
N SER A 44 -35.63 -18.46 12.23
CA SER A 44 -36.26 -18.66 13.54
C SER A 44 -36.95 -20.01 13.66
N GLN A 45 -37.35 -20.65 12.55
CA GLN A 45 -37.88 -22.02 12.49
C GLN A 45 -36.77 -23.10 12.50
N GLY A 46 -35.51 -22.68 12.47
CA GLY A 46 -34.36 -23.60 12.46
C GLY A 46 -33.90 -24.00 11.07
N ASP A 47 -34.50 -23.45 10.00
CA ASP A 47 -34.15 -23.77 8.62
C ASP A 47 -32.77 -23.20 8.24
N GLY A 48 -32.11 -23.86 7.27
CA GLY A 48 -30.85 -23.43 6.64
C GLY A 48 -29.59 -23.79 7.43
N ASP A 49 -28.59 -24.22 6.71
CA ASP A 49 -27.23 -24.50 7.22
C ASP A 49 -26.28 -23.34 6.93
N LEU A 50 -26.62 -22.47 5.98
CA LEU A 50 -25.88 -21.29 5.58
C LEU A 50 -26.84 -20.25 4.99
N ILE A 51 -26.48 -18.96 5.20
CA ILE A 51 -27.20 -17.82 4.61
C ILE A 51 -26.30 -17.08 3.64
N VAL A 52 -26.87 -16.68 2.48
CA VAL A 52 -26.30 -15.72 1.54
C VAL A 52 -27.28 -14.56 1.40
N THR A 53 -26.91 -13.35 1.84
CA THR A 53 -27.85 -12.21 1.86
C THR A 53 -27.25 -10.95 1.26
N ASP A 54 -28.05 -10.17 0.53
CA ASP A 54 -27.66 -8.78 0.19
C ASP A 54 -27.68 -7.91 1.45
N VAL A 55 -26.84 -6.85 1.46
CA VAL A 55 -26.83 -5.81 2.52
C VAL A 55 -28.11 -5.00 2.50
N VAL A 56 -28.61 -4.63 1.32
CA VAL A 56 -29.80 -3.80 1.16
C VAL A 56 -30.98 -4.67 0.78
N LEU A 57 -31.88 -4.90 1.74
CA LEU A 57 -33.17 -5.54 1.49
C LEU A 57 -34.28 -4.48 1.63
N PRO A 58 -35.43 -4.64 0.96
CA PRO A 58 -36.45 -3.60 0.89
C PRO A 58 -37.11 -3.27 2.23
N ASP A 59 -37.08 -4.21 3.17
CA ASP A 59 -37.77 -4.12 4.47
C ASP A 59 -36.83 -3.93 5.66
N GLU A 60 -35.56 -4.33 5.58
CA GLU A 60 -34.59 -4.19 6.66
C GLU A 60 -33.16 -4.24 6.13
N ASN A 61 -32.23 -3.54 6.79
CA ASN A 61 -30.80 -3.67 6.47
C ASN A 61 -30.27 -5.03 7.00
N ALA A 62 -29.58 -5.79 6.12
CA ALA A 62 -29.06 -7.10 6.49
C ALA A 62 -28.06 -7.06 7.67
N PHE A 63 -27.43 -5.97 7.95
CA PHE A 63 -26.57 -5.83 9.13
C PHE A 63 -27.32 -5.88 10.45
N ASP A 64 -28.54 -5.38 10.51
CA ASP A 64 -29.38 -5.44 11.71
C ASP A 64 -30.01 -6.83 11.83
N LEU A 65 -30.42 -7.40 10.70
CA LEU A 65 -30.87 -8.80 10.61
C LEU A 65 -29.76 -9.78 11.05
N LEU A 66 -28.52 -9.55 10.64
CA LEU A 66 -27.37 -10.38 11.02
C LEU A 66 -27.15 -10.42 12.55
N LEU A 67 -27.26 -9.28 13.23
CA LEU A 67 -27.18 -9.24 14.70
C LEU A 67 -28.30 -10.08 15.34
N ARG A 68 -29.51 -10.05 14.80
CA ARG A 68 -30.65 -10.85 15.28
C ARG A 68 -30.41 -12.33 15.05
N ILE A 69 -29.91 -12.70 13.85
CA ILE A 69 -29.57 -14.09 13.49
C ILE A 69 -28.53 -14.65 14.44
N LYS A 70 -27.45 -13.90 14.67
CA LYS A 70 -26.34 -14.32 15.54
C LYS A 70 -26.71 -14.44 17.03
N LYS A 71 -27.74 -13.72 17.48
CA LYS A 71 -28.31 -13.90 18.83
C LYS A 71 -29.05 -15.22 19.01
N VAL A 72 -29.74 -15.69 17.95
CA VAL A 72 -30.59 -16.93 17.99
C VAL A 72 -29.80 -18.13 17.52
N ARG A 73 -28.99 -17.97 16.47
CA ARG A 73 -28.17 -19.05 15.86
C ARG A 73 -26.73 -18.56 15.67
N PRO A 74 -25.92 -18.51 16.74
CA PRO A 74 -24.56 -17.95 16.69
C PRO A 74 -23.65 -18.69 15.71
N ASP A 75 -23.84 -20.00 15.57
CA ASP A 75 -23.01 -20.88 14.71
C ASP A 75 -23.42 -20.89 13.24
N LEU A 76 -24.55 -20.25 12.88
CA LEU A 76 -25.01 -20.22 11.48
C LEU A 76 -24.11 -19.31 10.64
N PRO A 77 -23.40 -19.84 9.64
CA PRO A 77 -22.57 -19.00 8.77
C PRO A 77 -23.45 -18.11 7.89
N VAL A 78 -23.09 -16.84 7.80
CA VAL A 78 -23.78 -15.84 6.98
C VAL A 78 -22.78 -15.17 6.05
N ILE A 79 -22.98 -15.30 4.75
CA ILE A 79 -22.24 -14.61 3.69
C ILE A 79 -23.05 -13.37 3.31
N VAL A 80 -22.42 -12.19 3.39
CA VAL A 80 -23.05 -10.91 3.06
C VAL A 80 -22.58 -10.44 1.71
N MET A 81 -23.51 -10.19 0.78
CA MET A 81 -23.24 -9.62 -0.54
C MET A 81 -23.54 -8.13 -0.54
N SER A 82 -22.80 -7.32 -1.30
CA SER A 82 -23.09 -5.88 -1.43
C SER A 82 -22.64 -5.31 -2.75
N ALA A 83 -23.46 -4.40 -3.30
CA ALA A 83 -23.07 -3.52 -4.39
C ALA A 83 -22.29 -2.29 -3.89
N GLN A 84 -22.41 -1.95 -2.60
CA GLN A 84 -21.63 -0.90 -1.96
C GLN A 84 -20.25 -1.44 -1.54
N ASN A 85 -19.31 -1.43 -2.47
CA ASN A 85 -17.98 -2.01 -2.32
C ASN A 85 -17.04 -1.06 -1.58
N THR A 86 -17.41 -0.65 -0.34
CA THR A 86 -16.58 0.20 0.51
C THR A 86 -15.90 -0.62 1.60
N PHE A 87 -14.74 -0.15 2.04
CA PHE A 87 -14.02 -0.72 3.17
C PHE A 87 -14.91 -0.83 4.43
N MET A 88 -15.72 0.20 4.69
CA MET A 88 -16.65 0.22 5.83
C MET A 88 -17.72 -0.87 5.76
N THR A 89 -18.19 -1.21 4.57
CA THR A 89 -19.16 -2.30 4.39
C THR A 89 -18.56 -3.65 4.76
N ALA A 90 -17.32 -3.91 4.34
CA ALA A 90 -16.59 -5.14 4.70
C ALA A 90 -16.34 -5.24 6.22
N ILE A 91 -15.94 -4.14 6.87
CA ILE A 91 -15.76 -4.09 8.33
C ILE A 91 -17.07 -4.37 9.05
N ARG A 92 -18.15 -3.63 8.73
CA ARG A 92 -19.46 -3.81 9.37
C ARG A 92 -19.97 -5.24 9.26
N ALA A 93 -19.75 -5.89 8.10
CA ALA A 93 -20.08 -7.30 7.94
C ALA A 93 -19.30 -8.18 8.93
N SER A 94 -17.98 -8.00 9.01
CA SER A 94 -17.10 -8.78 9.90
C SER A 94 -17.41 -8.53 11.38
N GLU A 95 -17.58 -7.29 11.82
CA GLU A 95 -17.89 -6.93 13.22
C GLU A 95 -19.24 -7.49 13.69
N ARG A 96 -20.21 -7.57 12.79
CA ARG A 96 -21.52 -8.13 13.08
C ARG A 96 -21.58 -9.66 12.97
N GLY A 97 -20.44 -10.30 12.72
CA GLY A 97 -20.30 -11.75 12.73
C GLY A 97 -20.64 -12.42 11.41
N ALA A 98 -20.56 -11.73 10.28
CA ALA A 98 -20.60 -12.40 8.98
C ALA A 98 -19.42 -13.38 8.88
N TYR A 99 -19.66 -14.52 8.25
CA TYR A 99 -18.61 -15.49 7.92
C TYR A 99 -17.70 -14.95 6.84
N GLU A 100 -18.30 -14.32 5.81
CA GLU A 100 -17.59 -13.74 4.68
C GLU A 100 -18.37 -12.54 4.10
N TYR A 101 -17.64 -11.59 3.51
CA TYR A 101 -18.18 -10.48 2.74
C TYR A 101 -17.84 -10.68 1.26
N LEU A 102 -18.82 -10.55 0.37
CA LEU A 102 -18.67 -10.78 -1.07
C LEU A 102 -19.14 -9.53 -1.85
N PRO A 103 -18.23 -8.73 -2.43
CA PRO A 103 -18.60 -7.55 -3.22
C PRO A 103 -19.23 -7.95 -4.56
N LYS A 104 -20.31 -7.27 -4.96
CA LYS A 104 -20.91 -7.40 -6.29
C LYS A 104 -20.20 -6.46 -7.30
N PRO A 105 -19.86 -6.89 -8.53
CA PRO A 105 -20.05 -8.21 -9.10
C PRO A 105 -19.00 -9.23 -8.62
N PHE A 106 -19.38 -10.49 -8.45
CA PHE A 106 -18.51 -11.60 -8.00
C PHE A 106 -18.56 -12.80 -8.95
N ASP A 107 -17.53 -13.65 -8.89
CA ASP A 107 -17.53 -14.91 -9.63
C ASP A 107 -18.35 -15.97 -8.86
N LEU A 108 -19.25 -16.66 -9.56
CA LEU A 108 -20.04 -17.75 -8.99
C LEU A 108 -19.18 -18.91 -8.48
N LYS A 109 -18.01 -19.15 -9.09
CA LYS A 109 -17.07 -20.17 -8.60
C LYS A 109 -16.50 -19.78 -7.24
N GLU A 110 -16.22 -18.49 -7.04
CA GLU A 110 -15.77 -17.96 -5.76
C GLU A 110 -16.82 -18.14 -4.67
N LEU A 111 -18.08 -17.79 -4.95
CA LEU A 111 -19.20 -18.02 -4.02
C LEU A 111 -19.32 -19.49 -3.63
N ILE A 112 -19.31 -20.41 -4.61
CA ILE A 112 -19.41 -21.85 -4.34
C ILE A 112 -18.25 -22.34 -3.47
N ALA A 113 -17.03 -21.88 -3.71
CA ALA A 113 -15.86 -22.21 -2.91
C ALA A 113 -15.99 -21.70 -1.45
N ILE A 114 -16.51 -20.48 -1.25
CA ILE A 114 -16.77 -19.91 0.09
C ILE A 114 -17.85 -20.72 0.81
N VAL A 115 -18.95 -21.05 0.14
CA VAL A 115 -20.03 -21.86 0.69
C VAL A 115 -19.52 -23.24 1.12
N GLY A 116 -18.72 -23.90 0.28
CA GLY A 116 -18.14 -25.21 0.59
C GLY A 116 -17.23 -25.15 1.82
N ARG A 117 -16.41 -24.12 1.96
CA ARG A 117 -15.58 -23.92 3.17
C ARG A 117 -16.44 -23.69 4.42
N ALA A 118 -17.44 -22.81 4.32
CA ALA A 118 -18.29 -22.44 5.45
C ALA A 118 -19.09 -23.62 6.01
N LEU A 119 -19.45 -24.59 5.16
CA LEU A 119 -20.18 -25.80 5.55
C LEU A 119 -19.25 -26.92 6.06
N SER A 120 -17.97 -26.92 5.66
CA SER A 120 -16.99 -27.97 6.04
C SER A 120 -16.16 -27.63 7.28
N GLU A 121 -16.07 -26.37 7.67
CA GLU A 121 -15.33 -25.97 8.87
C GLU A 121 -16.07 -26.38 10.16
N PRO A 122 -15.34 -26.87 11.19
CA PRO A 122 -15.94 -27.10 12.50
C PRO A 122 -16.52 -25.79 13.05
N LYS A 123 -17.73 -25.85 13.62
CA LYS A 123 -18.42 -24.69 14.20
C LYS A 123 -17.58 -24.06 15.30
N GLU A 124 -16.81 -23.00 14.99
CA GLU A 124 -16.05 -22.24 15.98
C GLU A 124 -17.00 -21.39 16.85
N ARG A 125 -16.58 -21.19 18.10
CA ARG A 125 -17.35 -20.44 19.11
C ARG A 125 -17.74 -19.04 18.62
N PRO A 126 -18.95 -18.55 19.02
CA PRO A 126 -19.47 -17.26 18.58
C PRO A 126 -18.55 -16.13 18.99
N ARG A 127 -18.11 -15.35 18.01
CA ARG A 127 -17.37 -14.10 18.21
C ARG A 127 -18.35 -13.06 18.75
N GLN A 128 -18.04 -12.47 19.90
CA GLN A 128 -18.92 -11.44 20.50
C GLN A 128 -18.96 -10.20 19.61
N PRO A 129 -20.15 -9.65 19.33
CA PRO A 129 -20.26 -8.40 18.56
C PRO A 129 -19.69 -7.22 19.36
N VAL A 130 -18.78 -6.49 18.76
CA VAL A 130 -18.19 -5.27 19.34
C VAL A 130 -19.11 -4.10 19.01
N LYS A 131 -19.43 -3.24 20.00
CA LYS A 131 -20.22 -2.02 19.80
C LYS A 131 -19.44 -1.04 18.92
N VAL A 132 -20.06 -0.61 17.83
CA VAL A 132 -19.53 0.43 16.94
C VAL A 132 -20.00 1.78 17.49
N GLU A 133 -19.08 2.62 17.94
CA GLU A 133 -19.27 4.05 18.06
C GLU A 133 -18.91 4.69 16.71
N ASP A 134 -19.55 5.82 16.36
CA ASP A 134 -19.34 6.51 15.09
C ASP A 134 -17.87 6.96 14.96
N PHE A 135 -17.08 6.18 14.21
CA PHE A 135 -15.69 6.54 13.90
C PHE A 135 -15.65 7.40 12.64
N GLU A 136 -14.92 8.49 12.69
CA GLU A 136 -14.51 9.24 11.49
C GLU A 136 -13.87 8.26 10.50
N SER A 137 -14.46 8.17 9.31
CA SER A 137 -14.10 7.17 8.31
C SER A 137 -12.66 7.34 7.86
N ILE A 138 -11.79 6.33 8.12
CA ILE A 138 -10.48 6.29 7.45
C ILE A 138 -10.73 6.22 5.95
N PRO A 139 -10.13 7.11 5.15
CA PRO A 139 -10.40 7.23 3.73
C PRO A 139 -9.62 6.18 2.92
N LEU A 140 -9.89 4.89 3.16
CA LEU A 140 -9.46 3.85 2.23
C LEU A 140 -10.46 3.82 1.06
N VAL A 141 -10.13 4.54 -0.01
CA VAL A 141 -10.96 4.69 -1.20
C VAL A 141 -10.49 3.74 -2.29
N GLY A 142 -11.43 2.99 -2.87
CA GLY A 142 -11.20 2.12 -4.01
C GLY A 142 -12.27 1.03 -4.12
N ARG A 143 -12.69 0.75 -5.36
CA ARG A 143 -13.66 -0.31 -5.69
C ARG A 143 -13.09 -1.35 -6.64
N SER A 144 -11.85 -1.19 -7.08
CA SER A 144 -11.18 -2.15 -7.93
C SER A 144 -11.12 -3.55 -7.29
N PRO A 145 -11.15 -4.63 -8.08
CA PRO A 145 -11.06 -6.00 -7.56
C PRO A 145 -9.84 -6.20 -6.65
N ALA A 146 -8.70 -5.59 -6.98
CA ALA A 146 -7.49 -5.66 -6.18
C ALA A 146 -7.67 -5.04 -4.79
N MET A 147 -8.37 -3.88 -4.68
CA MET A 147 -8.66 -3.27 -3.38
C MET A 147 -9.71 -4.04 -2.61
N GLN A 148 -10.69 -4.66 -3.27
CA GLN A 148 -11.69 -5.51 -2.62
C GLN A 148 -11.06 -6.73 -1.95
N GLU A 149 -10.07 -7.35 -2.58
CA GLU A 149 -9.31 -8.45 -1.96
C GLU A 149 -8.58 -7.98 -0.70
N ILE A 150 -7.94 -6.80 -0.76
CA ILE A 150 -7.29 -6.19 0.40
C ILE A 150 -8.30 -5.96 1.53
N TYR A 151 -9.48 -5.42 1.24
CA TYR A 151 -10.51 -5.17 2.26
C TYR A 151 -10.98 -6.46 2.93
N ARG A 152 -11.13 -7.56 2.17
CA ARG A 152 -11.45 -8.88 2.73
C ARG A 152 -10.36 -9.39 3.68
N VAL A 153 -9.10 -9.27 3.28
CA VAL A 153 -7.97 -9.68 4.12
C VAL A 153 -7.90 -8.81 5.37
N LEU A 154 -8.04 -7.49 5.25
CA LEU A 154 -8.05 -6.56 6.40
C LEU A 154 -9.15 -6.91 7.39
N ALA A 155 -10.39 -7.15 6.93
CA ALA A 155 -11.52 -7.49 7.80
C ALA A 155 -11.25 -8.75 8.64
N ARG A 156 -10.55 -9.75 8.09
CA ARG A 156 -10.13 -10.95 8.82
C ARG A 156 -9.00 -10.64 9.83
N LEU A 157 -8.03 -9.81 9.44
CA LEU A 157 -6.86 -9.48 10.27
C LEU A 157 -7.18 -8.58 11.46
N MET A 158 -8.25 -7.80 11.41
CA MET A 158 -8.71 -6.96 12.52
C MET A 158 -9.03 -7.78 13.77
N GLN A 159 -9.46 -9.02 13.60
CA GLN A 159 -9.79 -9.93 14.71
C GLN A 159 -8.57 -10.69 15.26
N THR A 160 -7.36 -10.39 14.80
CA THR A 160 -6.12 -11.08 15.19
C THR A 160 -5.06 -10.08 15.64
N ASP A 161 -4.09 -10.57 16.42
CA ASP A 161 -2.87 -9.83 16.77
C ASP A 161 -1.65 -10.28 15.94
N LEU A 162 -1.90 -10.93 14.79
CA LEU A 162 -0.82 -11.39 13.92
C LEU A 162 -0.01 -10.22 13.37
N THR A 163 1.29 -10.46 13.19
CA THR A 163 2.18 -9.53 12.49
C THR A 163 1.79 -9.45 11.01
N VAL A 164 1.69 -8.22 10.49
CA VAL A 164 1.33 -7.96 9.09
C VAL A 164 2.49 -7.25 8.40
N MET A 165 2.89 -7.79 7.25
CA MET A 165 3.88 -7.18 6.38
C MET A 165 3.20 -6.54 5.17
N ILE A 166 3.22 -5.21 5.10
CA ILE A 166 2.61 -4.44 4.01
C ILE A 166 3.69 -4.09 2.99
N SER A 167 3.60 -4.65 1.79
CA SER A 167 4.49 -4.32 0.67
C SER A 167 3.76 -3.47 -0.38
N GLY A 168 4.46 -2.54 -1.01
CA GLY A 168 3.91 -1.69 -2.06
C GLY A 168 4.77 -0.46 -2.31
N GLU A 169 4.64 0.13 -3.48
CA GLU A 169 5.37 1.31 -3.88
C GLU A 169 5.11 2.51 -2.94
N SER A 170 6.02 3.50 -2.97
CA SER A 170 5.81 4.73 -2.23
C SER A 170 4.52 5.42 -2.67
N GLY A 171 3.76 5.98 -1.72
CA GLY A 171 2.51 6.68 -2.00
C GLY A 171 1.30 5.80 -2.29
N THR A 172 1.35 4.48 -2.11
CA THR A 172 0.19 3.57 -2.30
C THR A 172 -0.81 3.58 -1.16
N GLY A 173 -0.46 4.13 0.03
CA GLY A 173 -1.32 4.20 1.21
C GLY A 173 -1.02 3.15 2.29
N LYS A 174 0.23 2.65 2.39
CA LYS A 174 0.64 1.65 3.39
C LYS A 174 0.31 2.06 4.83
N GLU A 175 0.56 3.31 5.20
CA GLU A 175 0.26 3.84 6.53
C GLU A 175 -1.25 3.87 6.81
N LEU A 176 -2.08 4.24 5.82
CA LEU A 176 -3.55 4.23 5.98
C LEU A 176 -4.07 2.83 6.26
N VAL A 177 -3.49 1.82 5.62
CA VAL A 177 -3.82 0.40 5.87
C VAL A 177 -3.40 -0.02 7.28
N ALA A 178 -2.19 0.36 7.73
CA ALA A 178 -1.73 0.06 9.08
C ALA A 178 -2.61 0.73 10.15
N ARG A 179 -2.99 1.98 9.92
CA ARG A 179 -3.91 2.73 10.80
C ARG A 179 -5.29 2.06 10.83
N ALA A 180 -5.82 1.63 9.69
CA ALA A 180 -7.08 0.89 9.63
C ALA A 180 -7.04 -0.43 10.42
N LEU A 181 -5.94 -1.18 10.34
CA LEU A 181 -5.74 -2.40 11.13
C LEU A 181 -5.68 -2.14 12.65
N HIS A 182 -5.25 -0.96 13.06
CA HIS A 182 -5.26 -0.55 14.47
C HIS A 182 -6.66 -0.08 14.88
N ASP A 183 -7.23 0.92 14.20
CA ASP A 183 -8.45 1.62 14.61
C ASP A 183 -9.68 0.71 14.63
N TYR A 184 -9.70 -0.30 13.75
CA TYR A 184 -10.75 -1.33 13.70
C TYR A 184 -10.31 -2.68 14.29
N GLY A 185 -9.10 -2.73 14.89
CA GLY A 185 -8.53 -3.93 15.47
C GLY A 185 -8.84 -4.12 16.95
N LYS A 186 -8.35 -5.23 17.53
CA LYS A 186 -8.49 -5.54 18.97
C LYS A 186 -7.85 -4.51 19.86
N ARG A 187 -6.77 -3.87 19.41
CA ARG A 187 -5.96 -2.92 20.19
C ARG A 187 -6.30 -1.46 19.92
N ARG A 188 -7.48 -1.17 19.38
CA ARG A 188 -7.93 0.16 19.01
C ARG A 188 -7.95 1.18 20.15
N THR A 189 -8.08 0.72 21.37
CA THR A 189 -8.06 1.58 22.58
C THR A 189 -6.64 1.87 23.08
N GLY A 190 -5.64 1.17 22.57
CA GLY A 190 -4.23 1.41 22.85
C GLY A 190 -3.61 2.45 21.94
N PRO A 191 -2.35 2.81 22.15
CA PRO A 191 -1.66 3.77 21.30
C PRO A 191 -1.31 3.18 19.90
N PHE A 192 -1.42 4.03 18.87
CA PHE A 192 -0.83 3.77 17.55
C PHE A 192 0.46 4.57 17.40
N VAL A 193 1.59 3.90 17.43
CA VAL A 193 2.91 4.53 17.31
C VAL A 193 3.51 4.18 15.96
N ALA A 194 3.74 5.19 15.12
CA ALA A 194 4.38 5.03 13.81
C ALA A 194 5.84 5.52 13.87
N ILE A 195 6.72 4.79 13.21
CA ILE A 195 8.12 5.17 13.03
C ILE A 195 8.54 4.86 11.59
N ASN A 196 9.15 5.84 10.92
CA ASN A 196 9.70 5.67 9.57
C ASN A 196 11.22 5.55 9.66
N MET A 197 11.74 4.37 9.28
CA MET A 197 13.18 4.07 9.37
C MET A 197 14.03 4.93 8.43
N ALA A 198 13.49 5.32 7.28
CA ALA A 198 14.21 6.15 6.31
C ALA A 198 14.38 7.61 6.77
N ALA A 199 13.53 8.08 7.71
CA ALA A 199 13.56 9.44 8.22
C ALA A 199 14.53 9.65 9.40
N ILE A 200 15.11 8.56 9.95
CA ILE A 200 15.95 8.60 11.14
C ILE A 200 17.41 8.27 10.77
N PRO A 201 18.41 9.02 11.27
CA PRO A 201 19.80 8.63 11.13
C PRO A 201 20.03 7.19 11.65
N ARG A 202 20.78 6.38 10.90
CA ARG A 202 20.98 4.96 11.20
C ARG A 202 21.47 4.70 12.62
N ASP A 203 22.36 5.52 13.11
CA ASP A 203 22.96 5.40 14.45
C ASP A 203 21.97 5.67 15.60
N LEU A 204 20.83 6.34 15.30
CA LEU A 204 19.80 6.66 16.28
C LEU A 204 18.60 5.69 16.26
N ILE A 205 18.46 4.86 15.23
CA ILE A 205 17.31 3.96 15.09
C ILE A 205 17.16 3.03 16.29
N GLU A 206 18.25 2.46 16.79
CA GLU A 206 18.19 1.60 18.00
C GLU A 206 17.67 2.35 19.24
N SER A 207 18.19 3.54 19.46
CA SER A 207 17.80 4.40 20.58
C SER A 207 16.34 4.86 20.47
N GLU A 208 15.89 5.21 19.26
CA GLU A 208 14.49 5.57 19.01
C GLU A 208 13.53 4.40 19.23
N LEU A 209 13.89 3.20 18.77
CA LEU A 209 13.04 2.02 18.91
C LEU A 209 12.96 1.51 20.34
N PHE A 210 14.10 1.29 20.99
CA PHE A 210 14.19 0.58 22.26
C PHE A 210 14.40 1.50 23.47
N GLY A 211 14.63 2.80 23.24
CA GLY A 211 15.01 3.75 24.27
C GLY A 211 16.46 3.59 24.75
N HIS A 212 16.92 4.51 25.57
CA HIS A 212 18.27 4.47 26.13
C HIS A 212 18.32 4.89 27.59
N GLU A 213 19.28 4.31 28.32
CA GLU A 213 19.61 4.73 29.67
C GLU A 213 20.56 5.96 29.65
N LYS A 214 20.57 6.70 30.75
CA LYS A 214 21.52 7.81 30.93
C LYS A 214 22.96 7.31 30.78
N GLY A 215 23.75 7.95 29.91
CA GLY A 215 25.14 7.59 29.68
C GLY A 215 25.35 6.44 28.66
N ALA A 216 24.33 5.99 27.98
CA ALA A 216 24.43 4.91 26.98
C ALA A 216 25.33 5.23 25.79
N PHE A 217 25.42 6.52 25.42
CA PHE A 217 26.30 7.05 24.38
C PHE A 217 26.62 8.52 24.63
N THR A 218 27.56 9.09 23.88
CA THR A 218 27.94 10.50 23.98
C THR A 218 26.74 11.38 23.60
N GLY A 219 26.15 12.09 24.60
CA GLY A 219 24.93 12.90 24.43
C GLY A 219 23.69 12.33 25.13
N ALA A 220 23.73 11.12 25.66
CA ALA A 220 22.64 10.52 26.44
C ALA A 220 22.61 11.12 27.88
N ASN A 221 22.16 12.36 28.01
CA ASN A 221 22.13 13.07 29.30
C ASN A 221 21.02 12.59 30.25
N THR A 222 19.92 12.07 29.69
CA THR A 222 18.75 11.55 30.41
C THR A 222 18.32 10.22 29.82
N ARG A 223 17.53 9.43 30.57
CA ARG A 223 16.83 8.27 30.02
C ARG A 223 15.76 8.75 29.03
N SER A 224 15.61 8.04 27.92
CA SER A 224 14.52 8.28 26.95
C SER A 224 13.74 7.00 26.70
N ALA A 225 12.41 7.11 26.72
CA ALA A 225 11.50 6.01 26.38
C ALA A 225 11.52 5.75 24.86
N GLY A 226 11.69 4.49 24.47
CA GLY A 226 11.65 4.07 23.07
C GLY A 226 10.23 3.92 22.53
N ARG A 227 10.12 3.68 21.21
CA ARG A 227 8.82 3.47 20.55
C ARG A 227 8.11 2.21 21.03
N PHE A 228 8.84 1.17 21.44
CA PHE A 228 8.23 -0.02 22.05
C PHE A 228 7.52 0.32 23.36
N GLU A 229 8.15 1.11 24.23
CA GLU A 229 7.54 1.56 25.49
C GLU A 229 6.31 2.44 25.24
N GLN A 230 6.36 3.34 24.25
CA GLN A 230 5.25 4.21 23.84
C GLN A 230 4.08 3.43 23.23
N ALA A 231 4.34 2.30 22.58
CA ALA A 231 3.34 1.47 21.92
C ALA A 231 2.75 0.37 22.82
N GLU A 232 3.10 0.34 24.11
CA GLU A 232 2.66 -0.70 25.05
C GLU A 232 1.12 -0.81 25.08
N GLY A 233 0.61 -2.04 25.00
CA GLY A 233 -0.82 -2.34 24.90
C GLY A 233 -1.47 -1.97 23.55
N GLY A 234 -0.71 -1.40 22.61
CA GLY A 234 -1.19 -0.86 21.34
C GLY A 234 -0.57 -1.50 20.11
N THR A 235 -0.27 -0.67 19.11
CA THR A 235 0.29 -1.08 17.81
C THR A 235 1.51 -0.25 17.46
N LEU A 236 2.61 -0.91 17.09
CA LEU A 236 3.81 -0.29 16.55
C LEU A 236 3.86 -0.51 15.04
N PHE A 237 3.82 0.58 14.29
CA PHE A 237 3.96 0.58 12.84
C PHE A 237 5.37 0.93 12.44
N LEU A 238 6.07 -0.03 11.81
CA LEU A 238 7.45 0.09 11.34
C LEU A 238 7.44 0.36 9.83
N ASP A 239 7.50 1.64 9.44
CA ASP A 239 7.52 2.01 8.02
C ASP A 239 8.95 1.97 7.48
N GLU A 240 9.07 1.60 6.20
CA GLU A 240 10.33 1.41 5.46
C GLU A 240 11.33 0.50 6.20
N ILE A 241 10.82 -0.68 6.66
CA ILE A 241 11.60 -1.66 7.44
C ILE A 241 12.88 -2.11 6.73
N GLY A 242 12.93 -2.05 5.39
CA GLY A 242 14.10 -2.36 4.58
C GLY A 242 15.28 -1.40 4.77
N ASP A 243 15.11 -0.27 5.48
CA ASP A 243 16.16 0.68 5.82
C ASP A 243 16.76 0.47 7.21
N MET A 244 16.23 -0.50 7.97
CA MET A 244 16.68 -0.80 9.33
C MET A 244 18.10 -1.35 9.35
N PRO A 245 19.03 -0.82 10.19
CA PRO A 245 20.38 -1.34 10.37
C PRO A 245 20.39 -2.76 10.94
N MET A 246 21.44 -3.54 10.64
CA MET A 246 21.57 -4.94 11.06
C MET A 246 21.53 -5.15 12.58
N GLU A 247 22.06 -4.22 13.34
CA GLU A 247 22.04 -4.21 14.81
C GLU A 247 20.60 -4.11 15.30
N ALA A 248 19.82 -3.17 14.81
CA ALA A 248 18.41 -2.98 15.13
C ALA A 248 17.56 -4.17 14.68
N GLN A 249 17.85 -4.77 13.51
CA GLN A 249 17.20 -6.00 13.04
C GLN A 249 17.40 -7.16 14.02
N THR A 250 18.61 -7.32 14.57
CA THR A 250 18.92 -8.36 15.55
C THR A 250 18.13 -8.18 16.84
N ARG A 251 17.98 -6.95 17.32
CA ARG A 251 17.18 -6.66 18.51
C ARG A 251 15.69 -6.86 18.26
N LEU A 252 15.18 -6.38 17.12
CA LEU A 252 13.78 -6.58 16.74
C LEU A 252 13.43 -8.07 16.65
N LEU A 253 14.32 -8.89 16.10
CA LEU A 253 14.14 -10.35 16.06
C LEU A 253 13.98 -10.95 17.47
N ARG A 254 14.77 -10.51 18.43
CA ARG A 254 14.64 -10.96 19.83
C ARG A 254 13.29 -10.60 20.42
N VAL A 255 12.81 -9.37 20.18
CA VAL A 255 11.47 -8.95 20.62
C VAL A 255 10.38 -9.85 20.01
N LEU A 256 10.44 -10.13 18.71
CA LEU A 256 9.47 -10.99 18.03
C LEU A 256 9.53 -12.47 18.49
N GLN A 257 10.67 -12.93 19.01
CA GLN A 257 10.85 -14.31 19.47
C GLN A 257 10.54 -14.48 20.95
N GLN A 258 10.99 -13.55 21.79
CA GLN A 258 10.96 -13.66 23.25
C GLN A 258 9.87 -12.80 23.89
N GLY A 259 9.31 -11.82 23.17
CA GLY A 259 8.36 -10.86 23.72
C GLY A 259 8.99 -9.87 24.71
N GLU A 260 10.32 -9.70 24.65
CA GLU A 260 11.06 -8.84 25.59
C GLU A 260 12.16 -8.06 24.86
N TYR A 261 12.48 -6.86 25.36
CA TYR A 261 13.59 -6.04 24.89
C TYR A 261 14.37 -5.41 26.06
N THR A 262 15.53 -4.84 25.76
CA THR A 262 16.29 -4.03 26.71
C THR A 262 16.55 -2.65 26.12
N THR A 263 16.58 -1.60 26.93
CA THR A 263 17.02 -0.27 26.51
C THR A 263 18.50 -0.29 26.08
N VAL A 264 18.93 0.67 25.27
CA VAL A 264 20.35 0.83 24.92
C VAL A 264 21.12 1.23 26.18
N GLY A 265 22.16 0.46 26.53
CA GLY A 265 22.88 0.60 27.79
C GLY A 265 22.21 -0.03 29.02
N GLY A 266 20.96 -0.48 28.90
CA GLY A 266 20.23 -1.18 29.96
C GLY A 266 20.49 -2.68 29.98
N ARG A 267 20.26 -3.32 31.14
CA ARG A 267 20.42 -4.78 31.35
C ARG A 267 19.13 -5.49 31.74
N THR A 268 18.10 -4.75 32.13
CA THR A 268 16.83 -5.32 32.60
C THR A 268 15.92 -5.60 31.40
N PRO A 269 15.46 -6.85 31.21
CA PRO A 269 14.47 -7.17 30.18
C PRO A 269 13.13 -6.49 30.51
N ILE A 270 12.50 -5.92 29.48
CA ILE A 270 11.19 -5.28 29.52
C ILE A 270 10.26 -6.09 28.62
N LYS A 271 9.11 -6.51 29.11
CA LYS A 271 8.10 -7.18 28.29
C LYS A 271 7.50 -6.23 27.28
N ALA A 272 7.27 -6.71 26.06
CA ALA A 272 6.65 -5.96 24.98
C ALA A 272 5.27 -6.57 24.65
N ASP A 273 4.20 -5.95 25.10
CA ASP A 273 2.84 -6.29 24.68
C ASP A 273 2.39 -5.35 23.55
N VAL A 274 2.95 -5.56 22.37
CA VAL A 274 2.77 -4.66 21.21
C VAL A 274 2.43 -5.48 19.96
N ARG A 275 1.37 -5.10 19.23
CA ARG A 275 1.12 -5.60 17.88
C ARG A 275 2.07 -4.93 16.89
N ILE A 276 2.78 -5.71 16.07
CA ILE A 276 3.70 -5.16 15.07
C ILE A 276 3.07 -5.21 13.68
N ILE A 277 3.10 -4.07 12.98
CA ILE A 277 2.79 -3.96 11.56
C ILE A 277 4.03 -3.36 10.89
N ALA A 278 4.59 -4.04 9.89
CA ALA A 278 5.74 -3.56 9.14
C ALA A 278 5.37 -3.20 7.71
N ALA A 279 6.01 -2.18 7.15
CA ALA A 279 5.81 -1.77 5.76
C ALA A 279 7.13 -1.53 5.03
N THR A 280 7.14 -1.77 3.72
CA THR A 280 8.30 -1.50 2.88
C THR A 280 7.89 -1.28 1.42
N ASN A 281 8.67 -0.47 0.71
CA ASN A 281 8.64 -0.33 -0.73
C ASN A 281 9.74 -1.13 -1.44
N LYS A 282 10.68 -1.74 -0.66
CA LYS A 282 11.84 -2.47 -1.17
C LYS A 282 11.56 -3.97 -1.29
N ASP A 283 12.25 -4.62 -2.22
CA ASP A 283 12.28 -6.08 -2.28
C ASP A 283 13.21 -6.63 -1.18
N LEU A 284 12.60 -7.11 -0.08
CA LEU A 284 13.34 -7.68 1.05
C LEU A 284 14.12 -8.94 0.66
N ARG A 285 13.65 -9.71 -0.35
CA ARG A 285 14.39 -10.90 -0.80
C ARG A 285 15.70 -10.51 -1.47
N GLN A 286 15.70 -9.44 -2.25
CA GLN A 286 16.92 -8.88 -2.83
C GLN A 286 17.86 -8.34 -1.73
N LEU A 287 17.34 -7.65 -0.71
CA LEU A 287 18.16 -7.19 0.42
C LEU A 287 18.75 -8.35 1.23
N ILE A 288 18.04 -9.48 1.37
CA ILE A 288 18.56 -10.70 2.00
C ILE A 288 19.75 -11.25 1.20
N GLN A 289 19.62 -11.35 -0.13
CA GLN A 289 20.71 -11.81 -0.99
C GLN A 289 21.95 -10.90 -0.93
N GLN A 290 21.75 -9.60 -0.71
CA GLN A 290 22.82 -8.62 -0.53
C GLN A 290 23.41 -8.60 0.89
N GLY A 291 22.89 -9.35 1.84
CA GLY A 291 23.31 -9.35 3.24
C GLY A 291 22.89 -8.08 4.00
N LEU A 292 21.94 -7.30 3.48
CA LEU A 292 21.45 -6.05 4.07
C LEU A 292 20.19 -6.26 4.94
N PHE A 293 19.55 -7.42 4.83
CA PHE A 293 18.39 -7.78 5.66
C PHE A 293 18.51 -9.25 6.09
N ARG A 294 18.12 -9.54 7.34
CA ARG A 294 18.20 -10.89 7.89
C ARG A 294 17.03 -11.75 7.43
N GLU A 295 17.31 -12.94 6.99
CA GLU A 295 16.31 -13.91 6.55
C GLU A 295 15.40 -14.37 7.70
N ASP A 296 15.96 -14.59 8.91
CA ASP A 296 15.20 -15.01 10.09
C ASP A 296 14.19 -13.94 10.55
N LEU A 297 14.56 -12.66 10.48
CA LEU A 297 13.67 -11.54 10.74
C LEU A 297 12.55 -11.47 9.68
N PHE A 298 12.89 -11.67 8.41
CA PHE A 298 11.89 -11.67 7.32
C PHE A 298 10.78 -12.70 7.60
N PHE A 299 11.10 -13.93 7.95
CA PHE A 299 10.08 -14.96 8.23
C PHE A 299 9.23 -14.64 9.47
N ARG A 300 9.77 -13.93 10.45
CA ARG A 300 9.01 -13.50 11.63
C ARG A 300 8.11 -12.31 11.40
N LEU A 301 8.48 -11.39 10.50
CA LEU A 301 7.64 -10.26 10.11
C LEU A 301 6.59 -10.65 9.06
N ASN A 302 6.93 -11.53 8.13
CA ASN A 302 6.10 -11.90 6.98
C ASN A 302 5.11 -13.03 7.32
N VAL A 303 4.44 -12.94 8.48
CA VAL A 303 3.40 -13.90 8.90
C VAL A 303 2.18 -13.77 8.01
N VAL A 304 1.72 -12.53 7.79
CA VAL A 304 0.64 -12.24 6.85
C VAL A 304 1.14 -11.18 5.85
N PRO A 305 1.50 -11.60 4.63
CA PRO A 305 1.87 -10.68 3.57
C PRO A 305 0.64 -9.97 3.01
N LEU A 306 0.70 -8.64 2.88
CA LEU A 306 -0.30 -7.81 2.25
C LEU A 306 0.36 -6.92 1.19
N ARG A 307 0.07 -7.16 -0.09
CA ARG A 307 0.59 -6.34 -1.19
C ARG A 307 -0.42 -5.28 -1.59
N LEU A 308 -0.06 -4.00 -1.46
CA LEU A 308 -0.84 -2.90 -1.99
C LEU A 308 -0.51 -2.67 -3.47
N PRO A 309 -1.50 -2.72 -4.36
CA PRO A 309 -1.28 -2.49 -5.78
C PRO A 309 -0.91 -1.02 -6.04
N PRO A 310 0.01 -0.74 -6.96
CA PRO A 310 0.26 0.61 -7.44
C PRO A 310 -0.97 1.14 -8.19
N LEU A 311 -1.10 2.47 -8.28
CA LEU A 311 -2.30 3.11 -8.84
C LEU A 311 -2.57 2.72 -10.30
N ARG A 312 -1.53 2.43 -11.07
CA ARG A 312 -1.64 1.93 -12.46
C ARG A 312 -2.28 0.53 -12.59
N GLU A 313 -2.28 -0.29 -11.53
CA GLU A 313 -2.95 -1.59 -11.48
C GLU A 313 -4.41 -1.48 -10.98
N ARG A 314 -4.85 -0.28 -10.53
CA ARG A 314 -6.21 0.03 -10.06
C ARG A 314 -6.74 1.34 -10.64
N THR A 315 -6.59 1.53 -11.93
CA THR A 315 -7.00 2.78 -12.64
C THR A 315 -8.48 3.09 -12.53
N GLU A 316 -9.32 2.09 -12.25
CA GLU A 316 -10.75 2.24 -11.97
C GLU A 316 -11.01 3.10 -10.73
N ASP A 317 -10.11 3.08 -9.75
CA ASP A 317 -10.24 3.81 -8.49
C ASP A 317 -9.92 5.31 -8.64
N ILE A 318 -9.25 5.72 -9.72
CA ILE A 318 -8.82 7.11 -9.94
C ILE A 318 -10.01 8.09 -9.90
N SER A 319 -11.17 7.69 -10.45
CA SER A 319 -12.35 8.55 -10.44
C SER A 319 -12.91 8.78 -9.04
N ASP A 320 -12.83 7.80 -8.17
CA ASP A 320 -13.32 7.92 -6.79
C ASP A 320 -12.29 8.65 -5.92
N LEU A 321 -11.01 8.36 -6.12
CA LEU A 321 -9.90 9.03 -5.43
C LEU A 321 -9.90 10.54 -5.72
N ILE A 322 -10.01 10.95 -6.99
CA ILE A 322 -10.00 12.38 -7.34
C ILE A 322 -11.20 13.12 -6.77
N ARG A 323 -12.39 12.50 -6.79
CA ARG A 323 -13.58 13.07 -6.16
C ARG A 323 -13.43 13.19 -4.64
N HIS A 324 -12.87 12.17 -4.02
CA HIS A 324 -12.58 12.18 -2.59
C HIS A 324 -11.62 13.33 -2.23
N PHE A 325 -10.53 13.49 -2.98
CA PHE A 325 -9.58 14.57 -2.73
C PHE A 325 -10.17 15.95 -2.96
N PHE A 326 -10.99 16.14 -4.00
CA PHE A 326 -11.69 17.41 -4.19
C PHE A 326 -12.66 17.72 -3.04
N ALA A 327 -13.41 16.73 -2.55
CA ALA A 327 -14.27 16.90 -1.39
C ALA A 327 -13.49 17.19 -0.09
N GLN A 328 -12.28 16.63 0.05
CA GLN A 328 -11.40 16.92 1.18
C GLN A 328 -10.87 18.36 1.11
N VAL A 329 -10.39 18.78 -0.04
CA VAL A 329 -9.84 20.11 -0.29
C VAL A 329 -10.92 21.21 -0.13
N GLU A 330 -12.18 20.91 -0.49
CA GLU A 330 -13.33 21.78 -0.23
C GLU A 330 -13.57 21.99 1.28
N ARG A 331 -13.48 20.94 2.09
CA ARG A 331 -13.57 21.04 3.56
C ARG A 331 -12.42 21.87 4.16
N GLU A 332 -11.27 21.90 3.51
CA GLU A 332 -10.11 22.73 3.86
C GLU A 332 -10.30 24.21 3.43
N GLY A 333 -11.42 24.54 2.78
CA GLY A 333 -11.80 25.93 2.39
C GLY A 333 -11.37 26.32 0.97
N LEU A 334 -10.92 25.39 0.13
CA LEU A 334 -10.64 25.65 -1.28
C LEU A 334 -11.92 25.49 -2.14
N PRO A 335 -11.97 26.09 -3.33
CA PRO A 335 -13.15 26.00 -4.18
C PRO A 335 -13.50 24.57 -4.59
N LEU A 336 -14.79 24.24 -4.60
CA LEU A 336 -15.31 22.99 -5.13
C LEU A 336 -14.85 22.82 -6.58
N LYS A 337 -14.36 21.64 -6.90
CA LYS A 337 -13.93 21.26 -8.26
C LYS A 337 -14.72 20.06 -8.75
N GLN A 338 -15.05 20.11 -10.04
CA GLN A 338 -15.55 18.98 -10.79
C GLN A 338 -14.53 18.61 -11.87
N ILE A 339 -14.57 17.38 -12.34
CA ILE A 339 -13.67 16.91 -13.39
C ILE A 339 -14.49 16.34 -14.55
N ASP A 340 -14.18 16.72 -15.77
CA ASP A 340 -14.85 16.19 -16.93
C ASP A 340 -14.37 14.76 -17.29
N GLN A 341 -15.13 14.06 -18.13
CA GLN A 341 -14.82 12.67 -18.51
C GLN A 341 -13.52 12.56 -19.29
N ALA A 342 -13.21 13.55 -20.16
CA ALA A 342 -11.99 13.56 -20.94
C ALA A 342 -10.75 13.74 -20.04
N ALA A 343 -10.83 14.57 -19.01
CA ALA A 343 -9.80 14.73 -18.01
C ALA A 343 -9.61 13.44 -17.17
N LEU A 344 -10.70 12.78 -16.76
CA LEU A 344 -10.61 11.47 -16.09
C LEU A 344 -9.90 10.42 -16.93
N ASP A 345 -10.18 10.39 -18.24
CA ASP A 345 -9.53 9.44 -19.14
C ASP A 345 -8.04 9.72 -19.31
N ARG A 346 -7.61 10.99 -19.21
CA ARG A 346 -6.18 11.37 -19.16
C ARG A 346 -5.52 10.88 -17.87
N LEU A 347 -6.16 11.11 -16.72
CA LEU A 347 -5.67 10.63 -15.44
C LEU A 347 -5.51 9.10 -15.41
N ARG A 348 -6.45 8.35 -15.99
CA ARG A 348 -6.38 6.87 -16.07
C ARG A 348 -5.22 6.36 -16.92
N ARG A 349 -4.78 7.11 -17.92
CA ARG A 349 -3.66 6.74 -18.81
C ARG A 349 -2.29 7.09 -18.23
N HIS A 350 -2.24 7.94 -17.23
CA HIS A 350 -0.99 8.33 -16.59
C HIS A 350 -0.42 7.19 -15.75
N ARG A 351 0.93 7.08 -15.67
CA ARG A 351 1.63 5.98 -14.98
C ARG A 351 1.65 6.08 -13.46
N TRP A 352 1.48 7.28 -12.93
CA TRP A 352 1.46 7.57 -11.48
C TRP A 352 2.67 7.00 -10.73
N PRO A 353 3.91 7.42 -11.00
CA PRO A 353 5.09 6.95 -10.29
C PRO A 353 5.03 7.24 -8.77
N GLY A 354 4.41 8.33 -8.36
CA GLY A 354 4.13 8.66 -6.95
C GLY A 354 2.78 8.15 -6.42
N ASN A 355 2.08 7.31 -7.21
CA ASN A 355 0.84 6.65 -6.83
C ASN A 355 -0.26 7.61 -6.32
N VAL A 356 -0.95 7.26 -5.23
CA VAL A 356 -2.06 8.03 -4.66
C VAL A 356 -1.59 9.38 -4.12
N ARG A 357 -0.38 9.45 -3.56
CA ARG A 357 0.20 10.73 -3.07
C ARG A 357 0.41 11.73 -4.20
N GLU A 358 0.81 11.29 -5.38
CA GLU A 358 0.95 12.14 -6.55
C GLU A 358 -0.42 12.64 -7.05
N LEU A 359 -1.43 11.77 -7.09
CA LEU A 359 -2.80 12.13 -7.46
C LEU A 359 -3.40 13.13 -6.47
N GLU A 360 -3.20 12.94 -5.17
CA GLU A 360 -3.63 13.87 -4.11
C GLU A 360 -2.98 15.25 -4.31
N ASN A 361 -1.66 15.29 -4.52
CA ASN A 361 -0.94 16.53 -4.77
C ASN A 361 -1.43 17.23 -6.04
N LEU A 362 -1.73 16.48 -7.10
CA LEU A 362 -2.34 17.03 -8.30
C LEU A 362 -3.72 17.63 -8.00
N ALA A 363 -4.58 16.92 -7.28
CA ALA A 363 -5.91 17.42 -6.89
C ALA A 363 -5.82 18.74 -6.11
N ARG A 364 -4.90 18.84 -5.15
CA ARG A 364 -4.64 20.07 -4.37
C ARG A 364 -4.17 21.22 -5.27
N ARG A 365 -3.24 20.96 -6.21
CA ARG A 365 -2.78 21.97 -7.16
C ARG A 365 -3.91 22.44 -8.09
N LEU A 366 -4.69 21.50 -8.63
CA LEU A 366 -5.84 21.84 -9.48
C LEU A 366 -6.86 22.70 -8.74
N ALA A 367 -7.13 22.45 -7.48
CA ALA A 367 -8.04 23.23 -6.68
C ALA A 367 -7.50 24.62 -6.35
N ALA A 368 -6.20 24.73 -6.05
CA ALA A 368 -5.58 25.97 -5.61
C ALA A 368 -5.24 26.93 -6.76
N LEU A 369 -4.80 26.42 -7.92
CA LEU A 369 -4.23 27.26 -8.98
C LEU A 369 -5.21 27.61 -10.09
N TYR A 370 -6.26 26.83 -10.27
CA TYR A 370 -7.22 27.02 -11.37
C TYR A 370 -8.53 27.59 -10.87
N PRO A 371 -9.00 28.76 -11.39
CA PRO A 371 -10.25 29.37 -10.91
C PRO A 371 -11.49 28.64 -11.43
N GLN A 372 -11.38 27.87 -12.53
CA GLN A 372 -12.52 27.18 -13.14
C GLN A 372 -13.08 26.11 -12.21
N GLU A 373 -14.41 26.01 -12.11
CA GLU A 373 -15.09 24.96 -11.37
C GLU A 373 -14.85 23.57 -12.00
N THR A 374 -14.91 23.51 -13.34
CA THR A 374 -14.73 22.25 -14.07
C THR A 374 -13.30 22.14 -14.62
N ILE A 375 -12.59 21.10 -14.22
CA ILE A 375 -11.25 20.75 -14.69
C ILE A 375 -11.36 19.95 -15.98
N THR A 376 -10.78 20.50 -17.06
CA THR A 376 -10.78 19.91 -18.40
C THR A 376 -9.51 19.12 -18.69
N ALA A 377 -9.54 18.28 -19.75
CA ALA A 377 -8.37 17.52 -20.21
C ALA A 377 -7.15 18.41 -20.50
N ALA A 378 -7.35 19.61 -21.06
CA ALA A 378 -6.27 20.53 -21.36
C ALA A 378 -5.54 21.01 -20.09
N VAL A 379 -6.27 21.25 -19.00
CA VAL A 379 -5.71 21.63 -17.70
C VAL A 379 -4.91 20.48 -17.12
N VAL A 380 -5.45 19.26 -17.18
CA VAL A 380 -4.74 18.05 -16.71
C VAL A 380 -3.47 17.80 -17.51
N ASP A 381 -3.53 17.92 -18.85
CA ASP A 381 -2.36 17.76 -19.72
C ASP A 381 -1.27 18.80 -19.40
N ALA A 382 -1.65 20.06 -19.14
CA ALA A 382 -0.73 21.11 -18.75
C ALA A 382 0.00 20.79 -17.41
N GLU A 383 -0.75 20.31 -16.42
CA GLU A 383 -0.19 19.93 -15.12
C GLU A 383 0.70 18.67 -15.17
N LEU A 384 0.28 17.66 -15.93
CA LEU A 384 1.06 16.41 -16.07
C LEU A 384 2.30 16.58 -16.97
N SER A 385 2.32 17.62 -17.84
CA SER A 385 3.47 17.94 -18.69
C SER A 385 4.55 18.75 -17.95
N GLN A 386 4.23 19.38 -16.84
CA GLN A 386 5.22 20.06 -16.00
C GLN A 386 6.13 19.01 -15.37
N PRO A 387 7.49 19.13 -15.51
CA PRO A 387 8.38 18.25 -14.77
C PRO A 387 8.07 18.42 -13.29
N SER A 388 7.61 17.34 -12.66
CA SER A 388 7.29 17.32 -11.23
C SER A 388 8.46 17.89 -10.46
N LEU A 389 8.29 19.03 -9.77
CA LEU A 389 9.24 19.61 -8.82
C LEU A 389 9.33 18.77 -7.52
N THR A 390 9.00 17.49 -7.59
CA THR A 390 9.35 16.54 -6.55
C THR A 390 10.87 16.42 -6.56
N ALA A 391 11.47 16.79 -5.46
CA ALA A 391 12.89 16.93 -5.23
C ALA A 391 13.72 15.85 -5.95
N PRO A 392 14.85 16.22 -6.58
CA PRO A 392 15.76 15.26 -7.17
C PRO A 392 16.49 14.53 -6.02
N GLY A 393 15.88 13.44 -5.51
CA GLY A 393 16.45 12.78 -4.34
C GLY A 393 16.17 11.30 -4.18
N GLU A 394 15.01 10.76 -4.53
CA GLU A 394 14.69 9.41 -4.04
C GLU A 394 14.07 8.41 -5.05
N SER A 395 13.70 8.81 -6.27
CA SER A 395 13.00 7.89 -7.18
C SER A 395 13.83 7.28 -8.32
N GLN A 396 15.16 7.50 -8.35
CA GLN A 396 16.01 6.99 -9.45
C GLN A 396 17.33 6.32 -8.99
N ARG A 397 17.42 5.83 -7.77
CA ARG A 397 18.56 5.02 -7.34
C ARG A 397 18.29 3.50 -7.38
N GLY A 398 17.22 3.06 -8.02
CA GLY A 398 16.97 1.67 -8.34
C GLY A 398 17.38 1.39 -9.79
N ASP A 399 18.55 0.82 -10.02
CA ASP A 399 19.02 0.15 -11.26
C ASP A 399 19.01 0.95 -12.58
N GLU A 400 19.28 2.25 -12.60
CA GLU A 400 19.82 2.86 -13.83
C GLU A 400 21.32 2.60 -13.93
N ASN A 401 21.66 1.37 -14.27
CA ASN A 401 22.99 1.07 -14.79
C ASN A 401 23.19 1.89 -16.09
N LEU A 402 24.34 2.56 -16.23
CA LEU A 402 24.69 3.33 -17.43
C LEU A 402 24.42 2.53 -18.70
N SER A 403 24.62 1.22 -18.64
CA SER A 403 24.31 0.25 -19.70
C SER A 403 22.86 0.32 -20.14
N ASN A 404 21.91 0.25 -19.21
CA ASN A 404 20.45 0.30 -19.50
C ASN A 404 20.01 1.65 -20.09
N SER A 405 20.64 2.73 -19.68
CA SER A 405 20.39 4.08 -20.22
C SER A 405 20.91 4.20 -21.65
N VAL A 406 22.10 3.67 -21.91
CA VAL A 406 22.69 3.60 -23.26
C VAL A 406 21.88 2.70 -24.17
N GLU A 407 21.43 1.52 -23.71
CA GLU A 407 20.58 0.63 -24.49
C GLU A 407 19.26 1.30 -24.91
N ARG A 408 18.59 1.98 -23.99
CA ARG A 408 17.34 2.73 -24.28
C ARG A 408 17.57 3.86 -25.27
N TYR A 409 18.69 4.57 -25.14
CA TYR A 409 19.07 5.62 -26.07
C TYR A 409 19.31 5.04 -27.47
N LEU A 410 20.08 3.96 -27.59
CA LEU A 410 20.36 3.27 -28.83
C LEU A 410 19.10 2.71 -29.50
N ALA A 411 18.21 2.07 -28.72
CA ALA A 411 16.94 1.56 -29.22
C ALA A 411 16.08 2.69 -29.82
N ARG A 412 16.00 3.85 -29.14
CA ARG A 412 15.29 5.03 -29.67
C ARG A 412 15.98 5.63 -30.90
N TYR A 413 17.31 5.63 -30.91
CA TYR A 413 18.06 6.15 -32.04
C TYR A 413 17.87 5.27 -33.29
N PHE A 414 17.90 3.93 -33.13
CA PHE A 414 17.66 3.00 -34.25
C PHE A 414 16.21 2.99 -34.71
N SER A 415 15.22 3.20 -33.83
CA SER A 415 13.80 3.27 -34.20
C SER A 415 13.44 4.55 -35.03
N GLY A 416 14.32 5.53 -35.09
CA GLY A 416 14.14 6.70 -35.94
C GLY A 416 14.50 6.49 -37.44
N PHE A 417 14.94 5.28 -37.80
CA PHE A 417 15.31 4.91 -39.17
C PHE A 417 14.36 3.82 -39.67
N ASP A 418 13.25 4.23 -40.34
CA ASP A 418 12.14 3.34 -40.72
C ASP A 418 12.53 2.24 -41.74
N GLU A 419 13.56 2.41 -42.58
CA GLU A 419 14.03 1.42 -43.58
C GLU A 419 15.54 1.56 -43.91
N GLY A 420 16.43 1.70 -42.90
CA GLY A 420 17.85 1.79 -43.20
C GLY A 420 18.76 1.72 -41.97
N LEU A 421 20.04 1.44 -42.21
CA LEU A 421 21.05 1.53 -41.15
C LEU A 421 21.45 2.99 -40.93
N PRO A 422 21.78 3.40 -39.69
CA PRO A 422 22.34 4.70 -39.39
C PRO A 422 23.60 5.00 -40.23
N PRO A 423 23.92 6.27 -40.48
CA PRO A 423 25.12 6.60 -41.21
C PRO A 423 26.38 6.11 -40.51
N PRO A 424 27.45 5.75 -41.24
CA PRO A 424 28.71 5.24 -40.68
C PRO A 424 29.34 6.25 -39.69
N GLY A 425 30.07 5.75 -38.69
CA GLY A 425 30.67 6.59 -37.65
C GLY A 425 29.88 6.64 -36.32
N LEU A 426 28.86 5.80 -36.17
CA LEU A 426 28.01 5.73 -34.99
C LEU A 426 28.81 5.57 -33.69
N TYR A 427 29.85 4.73 -33.69
CA TYR A 427 30.71 4.51 -32.53
C TYR A 427 31.30 5.83 -31.98
N HIS A 428 31.92 6.62 -32.85
CA HIS A 428 32.55 7.88 -32.43
C HIS A 428 31.50 8.93 -31.99
N ARG A 429 30.31 8.91 -32.56
CA ARG A 429 29.23 9.82 -32.19
C ARG A 429 28.73 9.51 -30.78
N ILE A 430 28.37 8.26 -30.50
CA ILE A 430 27.89 7.83 -29.19
C ILE A 430 28.98 8.02 -28.13
N LEU A 431 30.23 7.64 -28.45
CA LEU A 431 31.33 7.80 -27.51
C LEU A 431 31.53 9.29 -27.13
N ARG A 432 31.40 10.21 -28.08
CA ARG A 432 31.50 11.66 -27.85
C ARG A 432 30.40 12.16 -26.92
N GLU A 433 29.17 11.69 -27.07
CA GLU A 433 28.03 12.07 -26.21
C GLU A 433 28.19 11.56 -24.77
N VAL A 434 28.87 10.45 -24.52
CA VAL A 434 29.17 9.94 -23.18
C VAL A 434 30.43 10.58 -22.59
N GLU A 435 31.48 10.82 -23.40
CA GLU A 435 32.75 11.38 -22.93
C GLU A 435 32.62 12.85 -22.51
N ALA A 436 31.87 13.67 -23.25
CA ALA A 436 31.77 15.10 -22.95
C ALA A 436 31.20 15.39 -21.55
N PRO A 437 30.06 14.81 -21.13
CA PRO A 437 29.53 15.00 -19.77
C PRO A 437 30.41 14.38 -18.71
N LEU A 438 31.06 13.23 -18.95
CA LEU A 438 31.97 12.58 -18.01
C LEU A 438 33.18 13.48 -17.69
N LEU A 439 33.82 14.01 -18.73
CA LEU A 439 34.96 14.89 -18.58
C LEU A 439 34.59 16.22 -17.91
N SER A 440 33.43 16.78 -18.26
CA SER A 440 32.90 17.99 -17.64
C SER A 440 32.61 17.79 -16.15
N ALA A 441 32.00 16.67 -15.77
CA ALA A 441 31.76 16.35 -14.37
C ALA A 441 33.06 16.17 -13.57
N ALA A 442 34.06 15.47 -14.13
CA ALA A 442 35.34 15.26 -13.49
C ALA A 442 36.12 16.60 -13.30
N LEU A 443 36.06 17.48 -14.30
CA LEU A 443 36.65 18.81 -14.22
C LEU A 443 35.95 19.70 -13.19
N ALA A 444 34.62 19.65 -13.12
CA ALA A 444 33.83 20.37 -12.11
C ALA A 444 34.17 19.87 -10.69
N ALA A 445 34.18 18.55 -10.46
CA ALA A 445 34.52 17.92 -9.18
C ALA A 445 35.95 18.30 -8.71
N THR A 446 36.89 18.51 -9.64
CA THR A 446 38.27 18.87 -9.35
C THR A 446 38.53 20.39 -9.44
N ARG A 447 37.48 21.21 -9.51
CA ARG A 447 37.56 22.70 -9.63
C ARG A 447 38.47 23.17 -10.78
N GLY A 448 38.40 22.46 -11.90
CA GLY A 448 39.20 22.75 -13.11
C GLY A 448 40.66 22.28 -13.05
N ASN A 449 41.07 21.53 -12.03
CA ASN A 449 42.42 20.99 -11.92
C ASN A 449 42.57 19.74 -12.82
N GLN A 450 43.20 19.94 -13.99
CA GLN A 450 43.33 18.88 -15.01
C GLN A 450 44.25 17.72 -14.56
N ILE A 451 45.15 17.89 -13.61
CA ILE A 451 45.97 16.79 -13.08
C ILE A 451 45.12 15.90 -12.23
N ARG A 452 44.40 16.44 -11.25
CA ARG A 452 43.47 15.68 -10.41
C ARG A 452 42.34 15.07 -11.20
N ALA A 453 41.84 15.74 -12.24
CA ALA A 453 40.82 15.20 -13.10
C ALA A 453 41.35 14.03 -13.93
N ALA A 454 42.57 14.06 -14.41
CA ALA A 454 43.21 12.95 -15.10
C ALA A 454 43.41 11.73 -14.19
N ASP A 455 43.83 11.95 -12.96
CA ASP A 455 44.00 10.93 -11.93
C ASP A 455 42.63 10.30 -11.57
N LEU A 456 41.58 11.12 -11.37
CA LEU A 456 40.22 10.68 -11.08
C LEU A 456 39.65 9.80 -12.22
N LEU A 457 39.93 10.17 -13.47
CA LEU A 457 39.44 9.44 -14.65
C LEU A 457 40.33 8.26 -15.05
N GLY A 458 41.46 8.04 -14.41
CA GLY A 458 42.43 7.00 -14.76
C GLY A 458 43.06 7.18 -16.14
N VAL A 459 43.16 8.41 -16.65
CA VAL A 459 43.71 8.72 -17.98
C VAL A 459 44.98 9.58 -17.88
N ASN A 460 45.87 9.49 -18.89
CA ASN A 460 47.03 10.35 -18.94
C ASN A 460 46.61 11.82 -19.14
N ARG A 461 47.29 12.75 -18.46
CA ARG A 461 47.07 14.19 -18.56
C ARG A 461 47.04 14.71 -20.00
N ASN A 462 47.94 14.19 -20.86
CA ASN A 462 48.00 14.60 -22.26
C ASN A 462 46.76 14.12 -23.05
N THR A 463 46.28 12.93 -22.72
CA THR A 463 45.03 12.36 -23.28
C THR A 463 43.83 13.21 -22.86
N LEU A 464 43.75 13.58 -21.58
CA LEU A 464 42.69 14.46 -21.08
C LEU A 464 42.70 15.82 -21.79
N ARG A 465 43.89 16.44 -21.93
CA ARG A 465 44.03 17.72 -22.65
C ARG A 465 43.60 17.64 -24.11
N LYS A 466 43.95 16.56 -24.80
CA LYS A 466 43.54 16.32 -26.18
C LYS A 466 42.02 16.23 -26.26
N LYS A 467 41.39 15.42 -25.38
CA LYS A 467 39.92 15.25 -25.35
C LYS A 467 39.16 16.52 -24.99
N ILE A 468 39.66 17.33 -24.05
CA ILE A 468 39.11 18.66 -23.71
C ILE A 468 39.05 19.56 -24.94
N ARG A 469 40.11 19.53 -25.77
CA ARG A 469 40.20 20.32 -27.00
C ARG A 469 39.27 19.76 -28.10
N ASP A 470 39.32 18.47 -28.31
CA ASP A 470 38.54 17.77 -29.37
C ASP A 470 37.03 17.81 -29.10
N LEU A 471 36.59 17.96 -27.84
CA LEU A 471 35.21 18.06 -27.38
C LEU A 471 34.80 19.50 -27.02
N GLU A 472 35.67 20.49 -27.22
CA GLU A 472 35.41 21.92 -26.96
C GLU A 472 34.90 22.23 -25.53
N ILE A 473 35.36 21.48 -24.53
CA ILE A 473 34.92 21.62 -23.13
C ILE A 473 35.51 22.89 -22.52
N GLN A 474 34.63 23.75 -22.01
CA GLN A 474 35.07 24.98 -21.31
C GLN A 474 35.58 24.66 -19.90
N VAL A 475 36.78 24.99 -19.60
CA VAL A 475 37.41 24.80 -18.28
C VAL A 475 37.35 26.09 -17.51
N TYR A 476 36.40 26.23 -16.58
CA TYR A 476 36.34 27.37 -15.68
C TYR A 476 37.36 27.18 -14.56
N ARG A 477 38.40 28.04 -14.48
CA ARG A 477 39.23 28.16 -13.30
C ARG A 477 38.53 29.07 -12.30
N SER A 478 38.09 28.56 -11.14
CA SER A 478 37.77 29.47 -10.04
C SER A 478 39.09 30.12 -9.61
N SER A 479 39.24 31.41 -9.88
CA SER A 479 40.26 32.22 -9.25
C SER A 479 40.03 32.20 -7.74
N GLY A 480 40.94 31.54 -7.01
CA GLY A 480 40.94 31.56 -5.55
C GLY A 480 41.17 32.97 -5.06
N SER A 481 40.34 33.41 -4.15
CA SER A 481 40.65 34.42 -3.14
C SER A 481 40.91 33.70 -1.84
#